data_122201b1b31dd9bcaf102e8bb1943475
#
_entry.id   122201b1b31dd9bcaf102e8bb1943475
#
_cell.length_a   1.000
_cell.length_b   1.000
_cell.length_c   1.000
_cell.angle_alpha   90.00
_cell.angle_beta   90.00
_cell.angle_gamma   90.00
#
_symmetry.space_group_name_H-M   'P 1'
#
loop_
_entity.id
_entity.type
_entity.pdbx_description
1 polymer ?
#
loop_
_entity_poly.entity_id
_entity_poly.type
_entity_poly.pdbx_seq_one_letter_code
_entity_poly.pdbx_strand_id
1 'polypeptide(L)' 'MKGLTQKEFDWLRRIESEVDKSWDELTGFEQGFIEDVLEKFRHWGTRLMLSAKQWEIITRISEKIV' A
#
# COMPACT_ATOMS: atom_id res chain seq x y z
N MET A 1 -13.65 13.34 -10.04
CA MET A 1 -12.96 12.20 -9.82
C MET A 1 -11.85 12.30 -8.84
N LYS A 2 -11.78 11.35 -7.94
CA LYS A 2 -10.84 11.41 -6.89
C LYS A 2 -9.73 10.44 -7.06
N GLY A 3 -8.53 10.83 -6.98
CA GLY A 3 -7.41 9.95 -6.82
C GLY A 3 -7.03 9.89 -5.36
N LEU A 4 -5.75 9.70 -5.10
CA LEU A 4 -5.25 9.69 -3.74
C LEU A 4 -5.17 11.10 -3.17
N THR A 5 -5.47 11.23 -1.89
CA THR A 5 -5.19 12.48 -1.21
C THR A 5 -3.68 12.54 -0.97
N GLN A 6 -3.20 13.73 -0.62
CA GLN A 6 -1.79 13.90 -0.32
C GLN A 6 -1.36 12.96 0.82
N LYS A 7 -2.23 12.84 1.82
CA LYS A 7 -1.95 11.98 2.95
C LYS A 7 -1.84 10.51 2.54
N GLU A 8 -2.75 10.07 1.68
CA GLU A 8 -2.72 8.70 1.20
C GLU A 8 -1.51 8.43 0.33
N PHE A 9 -1.15 9.40 -0.50
CA PHE A 9 0.02 9.28 -1.35
C PHE A 9 1.28 9.12 -0.50
N ASP A 10 1.43 9.97 0.51
CA ASP A 10 2.60 9.91 1.38
C ASP A 10 2.63 8.60 2.14
N TRP A 11 1.48 8.11 2.55
CA TRP A 11 1.37 6.85 3.28
C TRP A 11 1.86 5.69 2.43
N LEU A 12 1.41 5.61 1.18
CA LEU A 12 1.84 4.54 0.29
C LEU A 12 3.33 4.64 -0.03
N ARG A 13 3.84 5.84 -0.18
CA ARG A 13 5.27 6.00 -0.39
C ARG A 13 6.08 5.51 0.79
N ARG A 14 5.57 5.76 1.98
CA ARG A 14 6.24 5.30 3.17
C ARG A 14 6.22 3.77 3.25
N ILE A 15 5.06 3.19 2.94
CA ILE A 15 4.96 1.74 2.92
C ILE A 15 5.93 1.16 1.90
N GLU A 16 6.01 1.77 0.74
CA GLU A 16 6.90 1.29 -0.30
C GLU A 16 8.35 1.27 0.16
N SER A 17 8.76 2.27 0.91
CA SER A 17 10.14 2.35 1.35
C SER A 17 10.43 1.43 2.53
N GLU A 18 9.41 1.04 3.28
CA GLU A 18 9.61 0.24 4.49
C GLU A 18 9.27 -1.24 4.34
N VAL A 19 8.50 -1.58 3.31
CA VAL A 19 7.95 -2.93 3.21
C VAL A 19 9.03 -3.99 3.08
N ASP A 20 10.12 -3.69 2.42
CA ASP A 20 11.18 -4.65 2.23
C ASP A 20 11.81 -5.07 3.56
N LYS A 21 11.87 -4.15 4.50
CA LYS A 21 12.48 -4.44 5.79
C LYS A 21 11.64 -5.39 6.63
N SER A 22 10.34 -5.38 6.40
CA SER A 22 9.43 -6.20 7.17
C SER A 22 8.74 -7.26 6.31
N TRP A 23 9.33 -7.57 5.16
CA TRP A 23 8.70 -8.47 4.20
C TRP A 23 8.36 -9.82 4.83
N ASP A 24 9.27 -10.33 5.64
CA ASP A 24 9.08 -11.64 6.25
C ASP A 24 7.96 -11.67 7.28
N GLU A 25 7.51 -10.51 7.72
CA GLU A 25 6.43 -10.46 8.71
C GLU A 25 5.05 -10.48 8.07
N LEU A 26 5.01 -10.39 6.75
CA LEU A 26 3.74 -10.41 6.03
C LEU A 26 3.41 -11.84 5.63
N THR A 27 2.11 -12.16 5.63
CA THR A 27 1.67 -13.46 5.14
C THR A 27 1.79 -13.48 3.62
N GLY A 28 1.70 -14.67 3.04
CA GLY A 28 1.75 -14.80 1.59
C GLY A 28 0.69 -13.95 0.91
N PHE A 29 -0.52 -13.93 1.48
CA PHE A 29 -1.58 -13.09 0.94
C PHE A 29 -1.20 -11.62 0.99
N GLU A 30 -0.67 -11.18 2.12
CA GLU A 30 -0.32 -9.77 2.28
C GLU A 30 0.82 -9.37 1.34
N GLN A 31 1.78 -10.25 1.17
CA GLN A 31 2.89 -9.99 0.27
C GLN A 31 2.41 -9.79 -1.16
N GLY A 32 1.57 -10.69 -1.63
CA GLY A 32 1.02 -10.57 -2.98
C GLY A 32 0.15 -9.34 -3.14
N PHE A 33 -0.66 -9.06 -2.11
CA PHE A 33 -1.56 -7.93 -2.17
C PHE A 33 -0.80 -6.60 -2.22
N ILE A 34 0.17 -6.42 -1.32
CA ILE A 34 0.88 -5.15 -1.25
C ILE A 34 1.77 -4.96 -2.48
N GLU A 35 2.31 -6.04 -2.99
CA GLU A 35 3.12 -5.97 -4.20
C GLU A 35 2.28 -5.47 -5.37
N ASP A 36 1.07 -6.00 -5.50
CA ASP A 36 0.16 -5.58 -6.56
C ASP A 36 -0.24 -4.11 -6.39
N VAL A 37 -0.55 -3.72 -5.17
CA VAL A 37 -0.95 -2.34 -4.90
C VAL A 37 0.19 -1.38 -5.20
N LEU A 38 1.40 -1.71 -4.78
CA LEU A 38 2.54 -0.84 -5.02
C LEU A 38 2.90 -0.73 -6.49
N GLU A 39 2.71 -1.82 -7.22
CA GLU A 39 2.95 -1.79 -8.65
C GLU A 39 1.98 -0.83 -9.33
N LYS A 40 0.72 -0.90 -8.96
CA LYS A 40 -0.29 0.00 -9.48
C LYS A 40 -0.02 1.43 -9.05
N PHE A 41 0.48 1.60 -7.83
CA PHE A 41 0.81 2.91 -7.32
C PHE A 41 1.93 3.55 -8.15
N ARG A 42 2.93 2.78 -8.50
CA ARG A 42 4.02 3.29 -9.33
C ARG A 42 3.54 3.68 -10.72
N HIS A 43 2.56 2.93 -11.22
CA HIS A 43 2.04 3.18 -12.56
C HIS A 43 1.08 4.36 -12.58
N TRP A 44 0.19 4.44 -11.61
CA TRP A 44 -0.86 5.45 -11.61
C TRP A 44 -0.57 6.67 -10.76
N GLY A 45 0.31 6.55 -9.79
CA GLY A 45 0.61 7.66 -8.90
C GLY A 45 -0.63 8.14 -8.17
N THR A 46 -0.85 9.44 -8.17
CA THR A 46 -2.01 10.00 -7.47
C THR A 46 -3.33 9.64 -8.11
N ARG A 47 -3.31 9.05 -9.30
CA ARG A 47 -4.54 8.67 -9.98
C ARG A 47 -5.05 7.30 -9.55
N LEU A 48 -4.29 6.60 -8.73
CA LEU A 48 -4.69 5.31 -8.22
C LEU A 48 -5.95 5.42 -7.38
N MET A 49 -6.86 4.47 -7.58
CA MET A 49 -8.09 4.44 -6.79
C MET A 49 -8.21 3.07 -6.13
N LEU A 50 -8.43 3.08 -4.85
CA LEU A 50 -8.54 1.86 -4.06
C LEU A 50 -9.88 1.83 -3.35
N SER A 51 -10.45 0.63 -3.22
CA SER A 51 -11.71 0.47 -2.52
C SER A 51 -11.49 0.54 -1.02
N ALA A 52 -12.58 0.71 -0.28
CA ALA A 52 -12.50 0.74 1.17
C ALA A 52 -11.90 -0.54 1.71
N LYS A 53 -12.25 -1.67 1.11
CA LYS A 53 -11.72 -2.95 1.55
C LYS A 53 -10.22 -3.04 1.32
N GLN A 54 -9.75 -2.51 0.20
CA GLN A 54 -8.33 -2.51 -0.07
C GLN A 54 -7.58 -1.64 0.94
N TRP A 55 -8.16 -0.49 1.28
CA TRP A 55 -7.55 0.37 2.29
C TRP A 55 -7.50 -0.31 3.64
N GLU A 56 -8.51 -1.10 3.95
CA GLU A 56 -8.53 -1.83 5.21
C GLU A 56 -7.36 -2.80 5.30
N ILE A 57 -7.10 -3.51 4.20
CA ILE A 57 -5.99 -4.46 4.17
C ILE A 57 -4.65 -3.72 4.24
N ILE A 58 -4.56 -2.59 3.55
CA ILE A 58 -3.35 -1.77 3.59
C ILE A 58 -3.07 -1.30 5.01
N THR A 59 -4.12 -0.92 5.73
CA THR A 59 -3.96 -0.48 7.10
C THR A 59 -3.37 -1.59 7.97
N ARG A 60 -3.86 -2.81 7.80
CA ARG A 60 -3.33 -3.93 8.57
C ARG A 60 -1.87 -4.18 8.25
N ILE A 61 -1.53 -4.10 6.97
CA ILE A 61 -0.15 -4.32 6.56
C ILE A 61 0.75 -3.24 7.13
N SER A 62 0.29 -1.99 7.10
CA SER A 62 1.10 -0.90 7.60
C SER A 62 1.37 -1.02 9.10
N GLU A 63 0.45 -1.61 9.83
CA GLU A 63 0.64 -1.81 11.26
C GLU A 63 1.75 -2.80 11.55
N LYS A 64 2.01 -3.71 10.64
CA LYS A 64 3.09 -4.67 10.81
C LYS A 64 4.43 -4.09 10.39
N ILE A 65 4.41 -3.11 9.51
CA ILE A 65 5.62 -2.54 8.95
C ILE A 65 6.20 -1.43 9.83
N VAL A 66 5.34 -0.68 10.45
CA VAL A 66 5.75 0.51 11.22
C VAL A 66 6.31 0.18 12.58
#